data_fe3ea73fda5ea7c50e35fbbc8165a075
#
_entry.id   fe3ea73fda5ea7c50e35fbbc8165a075
#
_cell.length_a   1.000
_cell.length_b   1.000
_cell.length_c   1.000
_cell.angle_alpha   90.00
_cell.angle_beta   90.00
_cell.angle_gamma   90.00
#
_symmetry.space_group_name_H-M   'P 1'
#
loop_
_entity.id
_entity.type
_entity.pdbx_description
1 polymer ?
#
loop_
_entity_poly.entity_id
_entity_poly.type
_entity_poly.pdbx_seq_one_letter_code
_entity_poly.pdbx_strand_id
1 'polypeptide(L)'
;MTKIESFMQVKAFARQDGMLMALLWTASFACYTLLKAGAIADLLTISTPIFLAWRMSKFRDYALGGIISFRRGLLYGIYTFFYASLAFALVQFAYFQFLDNGVFAQTICKALTEVTPLYEQSGIDKAQIDDAIKTINLLTPIQWAFMFMMQNFVVGVFISLPIALVCRRKGNTQNAGKINA
;
A
#
# COMPACT_ATOMS: atom_id res chain seq x y z
N MET A 1 25.87 5.60 -16.54
CA MET A 1 24.41 5.59 -16.44
C MET A 1 23.92 7.01 -16.15
N THR A 2 23.09 7.59 -17.02
CA THR A 2 22.55 8.95 -16.83
C THR A 2 21.53 8.96 -15.70
N LYS A 3 21.25 10.15 -15.10
CA LYS A 3 20.21 10.28 -14.07
C LYS A 3 18.83 9.84 -14.59
N ILE A 4 18.56 10.05 -15.87
CA ILE A 4 17.30 9.68 -16.53
C ILE A 4 17.17 8.17 -16.64
N GLU A 5 18.21 7.46 -17.12
CA GLU A 5 18.21 5.99 -17.19
C GLU A 5 18.00 5.34 -15.82
N SER A 6 18.69 5.88 -14.80
CA SER A 6 18.54 5.44 -13.42
C SER A 6 17.11 5.57 -12.90
N PHE A 7 16.43 6.66 -13.25
CA PHE A 7 15.05 6.92 -12.84
C PHE A 7 14.06 6.01 -13.58
N MET A 8 14.25 5.82 -14.89
CA MET A 8 13.43 4.91 -15.70
C MET A 8 13.55 3.47 -15.22
N GLN A 9 14.76 3.04 -14.82
CA GLN A 9 14.98 1.72 -14.23
C GLN A 9 14.21 1.51 -12.94
N VAL A 10 14.23 2.49 -12.01
CA VAL A 10 13.45 2.44 -10.77
C VAL A 10 11.97 2.28 -11.07
N LYS A 11 11.40 3.08 -11.99
CA LYS A 11 9.99 2.99 -12.36
C LYS A 11 9.61 1.63 -12.96
N ALA A 12 10.46 1.08 -13.84
CA ALA A 12 10.19 -0.20 -14.49
C ALA A 12 10.10 -1.34 -13.49
N PHE A 13 11.07 -1.44 -12.57
CA PHE A 13 11.06 -2.45 -11.50
C PHE A 13 9.92 -2.21 -10.51
N ALA A 14 9.71 -0.97 -10.07
CA ALA A 14 8.63 -0.63 -9.15
C ALA A 14 7.24 -0.95 -9.73
N ARG A 15 7.03 -0.77 -11.04
CA ARG A 15 5.77 -1.14 -11.70
C ARG A 15 5.54 -2.65 -11.64
N GLN A 16 6.54 -3.45 -11.97
CA GLN A 16 6.44 -4.91 -11.91
C GLN A 16 6.17 -5.39 -10.48
N ASP A 17 6.92 -4.87 -9.52
CA ASP A 17 6.79 -5.26 -8.11
C ASP A 17 5.49 -4.73 -7.48
N GLY A 18 5.01 -3.58 -7.93
CA GLY A 18 3.70 -3.05 -7.57
C GLY A 18 2.54 -3.93 -8.04
N MET A 19 2.62 -4.47 -9.25
CA MET A 19 1.61 -5.44 -9.73
C MET A 19 1.61 -6.73 -8.92
N LEU A 20 2.79 -7.25 -8.54
CA LEU A 20 2.90 -8.42 -7.66
C LEU A 20 2.34 -8.13 -6.26
N MET A 21 2.58 -6.93 -5.73
CA MET A 21 2.01 -6.50 -4.46
C MET A 21 0.49 -6.34 -4.55
N ALA A 22 -0.04 -5.83 -5.66
CA ALA A 22 -1.48 -5.76 -5.89
C ALA A 22 -2.13 -7.14 -5.91
N LEU A 23 -1.47 -8.16 -6.48
CA LEU A 23 -1.93 -9.54 -6.43
C LEU A 23 -1.95 -10.09 -4.99
N LEU A 24 -0.94 -9.78 -4.18
CA LEU A 24 -0.90 -10.14 -2.76
C LEU A 24 -2.09 -9.51 -2.01
N TRP A 25 -2.37 -8.24 -2.24
CA TRP A 25 -3.50 -7.55 -1.63
C TRP A 25 -4.85 -8.06 -2.14
N THR A 26 -4.94 -8.41 -3.41
CA THR A 26 -6.14 -9.04 -3.99
C THR A 26 -6.41 -10.39 -3.34
N ALA A 27 -5.37 -11.21 -3.12
CA ALA A 27 -5.50 -12.48 -2.42
C ALA A 27 -5.96 -12.28 -0.96
N SER A 28 -5.35 -11.31 -0.24
CA SER A 28 -5.77 -10.94 1.12
C SER A 28 -7.24 -10.50 1.14
N PHE A 29 -7.63 -9.63 0.24
CA PHE A 29 -9.00 -9.11 0.13
C PHE A 29 -10.01 -10.21 -0.20
N ALA A 30 -9.67 -11.13 -1.10
CA ALA A 30 -10.50 -12.28 -1.42
C ALA A 30 -10.64 -13.24 -0.22
N CYS A 31 -9.56 -13.48 0.52
CA CYS A 31 -9.62 -14.27 1.76
C CYS A 31 -10.57 -13.63 2.77
N TYR A 32 -10.54 -12.32 2.91
CA TYR A 32 -11.42 -11.61 3.85
C TYR A 32 -12.88 -11.61 3.39
N THR A 33 -13.15 -11.23 2.15
CA THR A 33 -14.50 -10.98 1.64
C THR A 33 -15.22 -12.27 1.22
N LEU A 34 -14.54 -13.15 0.48
CA LEU A 34 -15.16 -14.34 -0.13
C LEU A 34 -15.01 -15.58 0.76
N LEU A 35 -13.83 -15.80 1.33
CA LEU A 35 -13.53 -17.01 2.10
C LEU A 35 -13.84 -16.87 3.59
N LYS A 36 -14.10 -15.63 4.08
CA LYS A 36 -14.29 -15.32 5.52
C LYS A 36 -13.10 -15.78 6.40
N ALA A 37 -11.91 -15.88 5.81
CA ALA A 37 -10.68 -16.33 6.45
C ALA A 37 -9.83 -15.12 6.91
N GLY A 38 -10.35 -14.34 7.87
CA GLY A 38 -9.74 -13.10 8.35
C GLY A 38 -8.29 -13.26 8.79
N ALA A 39 -7.97 -14.30 9.55
CA ALA A 39 -6.60 -14.54 10.01
C ALA A 39 -5.59 -14.70 8.86
N ILE A 40 -5.98 -15.36 7.76
CA ILE A 40 -5.13 -15.49 6.57
C ILE A 40 -5.01 -14.15 5.87
N ALA A 41 -6.10 -13.40 5.75
CA ALA A 41 -6.10 -12.07 5.16
C ALA A 41 -5.17 -11.12 5.93
N ASP A 42 -5.23 -11.14 7.26
CA ASP A 42 -4.37 -10.32 8.12
C ASP A 42 -2.88 -10.68 7.96
N LEU A 43 -2.53 -11.97 7.91
CA LEU A 43 -1.16 -12.43 7.67
C LEU A 43 -0.63 -11.95 6.31
N LEU A 44 -1.44 -12.03 5.25
CA LEU A 44 -1.07 -11.53 3.93
C LEU A 44 -0.87 -10.00 3.95
N THR A 45 -1.74 -9.26 4.63
CA THR A 45 -1.60 -7.80 4.77
C THR A 45 -0.33 -7.42 5.53
N ILE A 46 -0.08 -8.07 6.68
CA ILE A 46 1.11 -7.83 7.51
C ILE A 46 2.41 -8.22 6.77
N SER A 47 2.35 -9.15 5.82
CA SER A 47 3.51 -9.51 4.99
C SER A 47 3.95 -8.41 4.01
N THR A 48 3.13 -7.38 3.77
CA THR A 48 3.41 -6.28 2.80
C THR A 48 4.77 -5.60 3.02
N PRO A 49 5.15 -5.14 4.22
CA PRO A 49 6.47 -4.52 4.43
C PRO A 49 7.62 -5.51 4.21
N ILE A 50 7.45 -6.78 4.57
CA ILE A 50 8.43 -7.83 4.33
C ILE A 50 8.61 -8.06 2.83
N PHE A 51 7.50 -8.13 2.11
CA PHE A 51 7.49 -8.26 0.64
C PHE A 51 8.23 -7.09 -0.02
N LEU A 52 7.93 -5.84 0.38
CA LEU A 52 8.62 -4.67 -0.16
C LEU A 52 10.13 -4.72 0.14
N ALA A 53 10.53 -5.04 1.36
CA ALA A 53 11.94 -5.14 1.75
C ALA A 53 12.68 -6.22 0.93
N TRP A 54 12.05 -7.36 0.74
CA TRP A 54 12.59 -8.45 -0.09
C TRP A 54 12.75 -8.05 -1.56
N ARG A 55 11.72 -7.42 -2.17
CA ARG A 55 11.77 -6.96 -3.56
C ARG A 55 12.78 -5.83 -3.75
N MET A 56 12.85 -4.88 -2.81
CA MET A 56 13.84 -3.80 -2.82
C MET A 56 15.26 -4.34 -2.70
N SER A 57 15.50 -5.36 -1.87
CA SER A 57 16.79 -6.04 -1.77
C SER A 57 17.16 -6.74 -3.07
N LYS A 58 16.22 -7.43 -3.72
CA LYS A 58 16.45 -8.00 -5.06
C LYS A 58 16.76 -6.92 -6.10
N PHE A 59 16.01 -5.84 -6.13
CA PHE A 59 16.30 -4.71 -7.03
C PHE A 59 17.71 -4.15 -6.79
N ARG A 60 18.11 -3.97 -5.52
CA ARG A 60 19.48 -3.54 -5.15
C ARG A 60 20.53 -4.51 -5.67
N ASP A 61 20.36 -5.79 -5.42
CA ASP A 61 21.41 -6.78 -5.64
C ASP A 61 21.56 -7.14 -7.13
N TYR A 62 20.44 -7.32 -7.85
CA TYR A 62 20.46 -7.72 -9.26
C TYR A 62 20.58 -6.54 -10.25
N ALA A 63 19.94 -5.42 -9.97
CA ALA A 63 19.87 -4.31 -10.91
C ALA A 63 20.86 -3.18 -10.61
N LEU A 64 21.38 -3.07 -9.37
CA LEU A 64 22.20 -1.98 -8.91
C LEU A 64 23.59 -2.42 -8.40
N GLY A 65 23.98 -3.69 -8.63
CA GLY A 65 25.27 -4.19 -8.18
C GLY A 65 25.48 -4.16 -6.66
N GLY A 66 24.40 -4.35 -5.89
CA GLY A 66 24.44 -4.44 -4.44
C GLY A 66 24.43 -3.11 -3.68
N ILE A 67 24.34 -1.96 -4.36
CA ILE A 67 24.40 -0.62 -3.76
C ILE A 67 23.09 0.14 -4.04
N ILE A 68 22.44 0.62 -3.00
CA ILE A 68 21.25 1.48 -3.14
C ILE A 68 21.33 2.64 -2.14
N SER A 69 21.14 3.87 -2.65
CA SER A 69 21.01 5.04 -1.78
C SER A 69 19.61 5.12 -1.15
N PHE A 70 19.48 5.77 0.00
CA PHE A 70 18.18 5.99 0.65
C PHE A 70 17.15 6.60 -0.31
N ARG A 71 17.51 7.68 -1.01
CA ARG A 71 16.59 8.38 -1.95
C ARG A 71 16.10 7.44 -3.05
N ARG A 72 16.97 6.58 -3.58
CA ARG A 72 16.62 5.64 -4.64
C ARG A 72 15.73 4.52 -4.12
N GLY A 73 16.01 4.00 -2.92
CA GLY A 73 15.16 3.02 -2.24
C GLY A 73 13.78 3.59 -1.91
N LEU A 74 13.74 4.82 -1.39
CA LEU A 74 12.50 5.51 -1.08
C LEU A 74 11.64 5.73 -2.34
N LEU A 75 12.22 6.24 -3.43
CA LEU A 75 11.51 6.39 -4.70
C LEU A 75 10.99 5.06 -5.24
N TYR A 76 11.79 4.00 -5.14
CA TYR A 76 11.34 2.66 -5.52
C TYR A 76 10.13 2.22 -4.70
N GLY A 77 10.15 2.38 -3.37
CA GLY A 77 9.04 2.05 -2.50
C GLY A 77 7.77 2.86 -2.82
N ILE A 78 7.89 4.19 -2.96
CA ILE A 78 6.78 5.08 -3.30
C ILE A 78 6.12 4.65 -4.64
N TYR A 79 6.93 4.41 -5.69
CA TYR A 79 6.38 3.97 -6.98
C TYR A 79 5.78 2.57 -6.90
N THR A 80 6.36 1.65 -6.12
CA THR A 80 5.80 0.31 -5.92
C THR A 80 4.42 0.40 -5.28
N PHE A 81 4.25 1.18 -4.22
CA PHE A 81 2.94 1.40 -3.59
C PHE A 81 1.97 2.14 -4.50
N PHE A 82 2.43 3.12 -5.27
CA PHE A 82 1.59 3.82 -6.23
C PHE A 82 0.98 2.87 -7.27
N TYR A 83 1.81 2.03 -7.90
CA TYR A 83 1.32 1.06 -8.88
C TYR A 83 0.48 -0.05 -8.24
N ALA A 84 0.83 -0.48 -7.03
CA ALA A 84 0.06 -1.47 -6.28
C ALA A 84 -1.33 -0.94 -5.93
N SER A 85 -1.43 0.25 -5.35
CA SER A 85 -2.71 0.84 -4.95
C SER A 85 -3.60 1.15 -6.16
N LEU A 86 -3.02 1.60 -7.27
CA LEU A 86 -3.77 1.84 -8.51
C LEU A 86 -4.35 0.54 -9.08
N ALA A 87 -3.54 -0.53 -9.18
CA ALA A 87 -3.99 -1.82 -9.68
C ALA A 87 -5.03 -2.46 -8.74
N PHE A 88 -4.81 -2.37 -7.43
CA PHE A 88 -5.73 -2.90 -6.43
C PHE A 88 -7.06 -2.13 -6.39
N ALA A 89 -7.04 -0.81 -6.65
CA ALA A 89 -8.26 -0.02 -6.73
C ALA A 89 -9.21 -0.50 -7.84
N LEU A 90 -8.69 -1.02 -8.95
CA LEU A 90 -9.52 -1.62 -10.00
C LEU A 90 -10.25 -2.86 -9.50
N VAL A 91 -9.58 -3.69 -8.72
CA VAL A 91 -10.18 -4.88 -8.09
C VAL A 91 -11.26 -4.48 -7.09
N GLN A 92 -10.96 -3.49 -6.24
CA GLN A 92 -11.91 -2.98 -5.24
C GLN A 92 -13.13 -2.32 -5.91
N PHE A 93 -12.92 -1.55 -6.97
CA PHE A 93 -14.02 -0.98 -7.73
C PHE A 93 -14.94 -2.09 -8.30
N ALA A 94 -14.35 -3.13 -8.91
CA ALA A 94 -15.13 -4.24 -9.43
C ALA A 94 -15.91 -4.96 -8.32
N TYR A 95 -15.31 -5.16 -7.16
CA TYR A 95 -15.97 -5.74 -6.00
C TYR A 95 -17.14 -4.90 -5.53
N PHE A 96 -16.94 -3.60 -5.27
CA PHE A 96 -18.00 -2.70 -4.78
C PHE A 96 -19.12 -2.49 -5.81
N GLN A 97 -18.79 -2.55 -7.12
CA GLN A 97 -19.78 -2.35 -8.17
C GLN A 97 -20.65 -3.59 -8.41
N PHE A 98 -20.09 -4.80 -8.30
CA PHE A 98 -20.75 -6.02 -8.78
C PHE A 98 -21.04 -7.06 -7.70
N LEU A 99 -20.34 -7.02 -6.56
CA LEU A 99 -20.38 -8.09 -5.56
C LEU A 99 -20.87 -7.61 -4.19
N ASP A 100 -20.55 -6.40 -3.79
CA ASP A 100 -20.80 -5.92 -2.42
C ASP A 100 -22.29 -5.63 -2.13
N ASN A 101 -23.04 -5.16 -3.13
CA ASN A 101 -24.45 -4.77 -2.98
C ASN A 101 -24.72 -3.83 -1.78
N GLY A 102 -23.75 -2.98 -1.41
CA GLY A 102 -23.87 -2.01 -0.30
C GLY A 102 -23.68 -2.61 1.10
N VAL A 103 -23.33 -3.87 1.23
CA VAL A 103 -23.10 -4.56 2.53
C VAL A 103 -21.97 -3.90 3.31
N PHE A 104 -20.92 -3.44 2.63
CA PHE A 104 -19.79 -2.77 3.27
C PHE A 104 -20.21 -1.45 3.93
N ALA A 105 -20.92 -0.60 3.21
CA ALA A 105 -21.43 0.67 3.75
C ALA A 105 -22.36 0.44 4.94
N GLN A 106 -23.28 -0.53 4.84
CA GLN A 106 -24.17 -0.89 5.93
C GLN A 106 -23.41 -1.39 7.17
N THR A 107 -22.35 -2.17 6.99
CA THR A 107 -21.50 -2.67 8.07
C THR A 107 -20.83 -1.52 8.82
N ILE A 108 -20.29 -0.53 8.09
CA ILE A 108 -19.67 0.67 8.70
C ILE A 108 -20.72 1.51 9.43
N CYS A 109 -21.88 1.74 8.82
CA CYS A 109 -22.96 2.50 9.44
C CYS A 109 -23.44 1.84 10.74
N LYS A 110 -23.56 0.50 10.75
CA LYS A 110 -23.91 -0.25 11.94
C LYS A 110 -22.85 -0.11 13.04
N ALA A 111 -21.58 -0.28 12.70
CA ALA A 111 -20.48 -0.10 13.64
C ALA A 111 -20.44 1.33 14.23
N LEU A 112 -20.67 2.36 13.41
CA LEU A 112 -20.77 3.75 13.87
C LEU A 112 -21.95 3.94 14.83
N THR A 113 -23.09 3.36 14.54
CA THR A 113 -24.28 3.44 15.42
C THR A 113 -24.01 2.75 16.76
N GLU A 114 -23.33 1.61 16.78
CA GLU A 114 -22.98 0.88 18.01
C GLU A 114 -22.01 1.67 18.91
N VAL A 115 -21.11 2.45 18.35
CA VAL A 115 -20.13 3.25 19.11
C VAL A 115 -20.61 4.68 19.38
N THR A 116 -21.77 5.10 18.87
CA THR A 116 -22.36 6.43 19.09
C THR A 116 -22.37 6.85 20.56
N PRO A 117 -22.81 6.01 21.52
CA PRO A 117 -22.84 6.43 22.94
C PRO A 117 -21.44 6.76 23.50
N LEU A 118 -20.39 6.10 22.99
CA LEU A 118 -19.01 6.36 23.41
C LEU A 118 -18.52 7.70 22.86
N TYR A 119 -18.87 8.02 21.63
CA TYR A 119 -18.52 9.30 21.00
C TYR A 119 -19.25 10.49 21.66
N GLU A 120 -20.52 10.33 22.00
CA GLU A 120 -21.29 11.34 22.74
C GLU A 120 -20.64 11.63 24.10
N GLN A 121 -20.19 10.61 24.83
CA GLN A 121 -19.46 10.78 26.08
C GLN A 121 -18.12 11.52 25.89
N SER A 122 -17.52 11.43 24.71
CA SER A 122 -16.29 12.14 24.33
C SER A 122 -16.55 13.56 23.80
N GLY A 123 -17.78 14.03 23.80
CA GLY A 123 -18.17 15.39 23.40
C GLY A 123 -18.42 15.55 21.89
N ILE A 124 -18.54 14.45 21.14
CA ILE A 124 -18.93 14.49 19.72
C ILE A 124 -20.46 14.51 19.64
N ASP A 125 -21.01 15.50 18.93
CA ASP A 125 -22.45 15.63 18.77
C ASP A 125 -23.00 14.48 17.91
N LYS A 126 -24.12 13.90 18.36
CA LYS A 126 -24.85 12.88 17.61
C LYS A 126 -25.17 13.32 16.19
N ALA A 127 -25.48 14.59 15.96
CA ALA A 127 -25.75 15.13 14.64
C ALA A 127 -24.55 14.92 13.67
N GLN A 128 -23.32 15.01 14.15
CA GLN A 128 -22.12 14.77 13.33
C GLN A 128 -22.01 13.29 12.92
N ILE A 129 -22.39 12.37 13.81
CA ILE A 129 -22.39 10.94 13.52
C ILE A 129 -23.48 10.61 12.51
N ASP A 130 -24.68 11.16 12.67
CA ASP A 130 -25.79 10.97 11.73
C ASP A 130 -25.45 11.52 10.33
N ASP A 131 -24.76 12.65 10.25
CA ASP A 131 -24.30 13.21 8.98
C ASP A 131 -23.16 12.38 8.33
N ALA A 132 -22.27 11.81 9.14
CA ALA A 132 -21.28 10.85 8.65
C ALA A 132 -21.95 9.59 8.07
N ILE A 133 -22.95 9.03 8.77
CA ILE A 133 -23.74 7.88 8.30
C ILE A 133 -24.44 8.20 6.96
N LYS A 134 -25.07 9.36 6.84
CA LYS A 134 -25.70 9.80 5.60
C LYS A 134 -24.66 9.89 4.47
N THR A 135 -23.50 10.49 4.73
CA THR A 135 -22.42 10.62 3.76
C THR A 135 -21.92 9.26 3.30
N ILE A 136 -21.71 8.31 4.21
CA ILE A 136 -21.26 6.95 3.91
C ILE A 136 -22.25 6.24 2.98
N ASN A 137 -23.55 6.38 3.22
CA ASN A 137 -24.58 5.76 2.39
C ASN A 137 -24.70 6.37 0.99
N LEU A 138 -24.17 7.57 0.77
CA LEU A 138 -24.16 8.25 -0.53
C LEU A 138 -22.91 7.93 -1.35
N LEU A 139 -21.89 7.28 -0.75
CA LEU A 139 -20.64 6.97 -1.45
C LEU A 139 -20.86 5.94 -2.56
N THR A 140 -20.40 6.30 -3.74
CA THR A 140 -20.42 5.42 -4.91
C THR A 140 -19.28 4.41 -4.88
N PRO A 141 -19.37 3.26 -5.59
CA PRO A 141 -18.30 2.26 -5.67
C PRO A 141 -16.94 2.83 -6.08
N ILE A 142 -16.91 3.79 -7.00
CA ILE A 142 -15.65 4.42 -7.43
C ILE A 142 -15.05 5.32 -6.32
N GLN A 143 -15.88 5.98 -5.52
CA GLN A 143 -15.41 6.78 -4.38
C GLN A 143 -14.81 5.88 -3.30
N TRP A 144 -15.42 4.73 -3.00
CA TRP A 144 -14.84 3.73 -2.11
C TRP A 144 -13.48 3.25 -2.59
N ALA A 145 -13.39 2.83 -3.85
CA ALA A 145 -12.12 2.37 -4.43
C ALA A 145 -11.04 3.47 -4.41
N PHE A 146 -11.40 4.72 -4.69
CA PHE A 146 -10.50 5.86 -4.64
C PHE A 146 -10.02 6.16 -3.20
N MET A 147 -10.90 6.13 -2.22
CA MET A 147 -10.53 6.33 -0.81
C MET A 147 -9.51 5.28 -0.35
N PHE A 148 -9.78 4.01 -0.63
CA PHE A 148 -8.83 2.93 -0.31
C PHE A 148 -7.52 3.04 -1.09
N MET A 149 -7.56 3.44 -2.35
CA MET A 149 -6.35 3.69 -3.13
C MET A 149 -5.47 4.75 -2.47
N MET A 150 -6.05 5.88 -2.09
CA MET A 150 -5.33 6.97 -1.42
C MET A 150 -4.80 6.54 -0.05
N GLN A 151 -5.60 5.84 0.74
CA GLN A 151 -5.18 5.31 2.04
C GLN A 151 -3.99 4.36 1.89
N ASN A 152 -4.07 3.37 0.99
CA ASN A 152 -2.99 2.41 0.75
C ASN A 152 -1.72 3.09 0.26
N PHE A 153 -1.85 4.09 -0.61
CA PHE A 153 -0.71 4.86 -1.10
C PHE A 153 -0.04 5.67 0.04
N VAL A 154 -0.81 6.41 0.84
CA VAL A 154 -0.29 7.21 1.95
C VAL A 154 0.40 6.31 2.98
N VAL A 155 -0.24 5.24 3.42
CA VAL A 155 0.37 4.24 4.33
C VAL A 155 1.64 3.66 3.72
N GLY A 156 1.62 3.37 2.42
CA GLY A 156 2.77 2.86 1.67
C GLY A 156 3.96 3.80 1.65
N VAL A 157 3.73 5.12 1.54
CA VAL A 157 4.80 6.13 1.65
C VAL A 157 5.47 6.05 3.03
N PHE A 158 4.68 5.98 4.11
CA PHE A 158 5.21 5.86 5.48
C PHE A 158 5.98 4.55 5.68
N ILE A 159 5.47 3.42 5.19
CA ILE A 159 6.16 2.12 5.25
C ILE A 159 7.46 2.12 4.44
N SER A 160 7.51 2.83 3.32
CA SER A 160 8.70 2.90 2.46
C SER A 160 9.89 3.59 3.14
N LEU A 161 9.67 4.50 4.08
CA LEU A 161 10.73 5.23 4.80
C LEU A 161 11.66 4.29 5.59
N PRO A 162 11.16 3.51 6.57
CA PRO A 162 12.01 2.61 7.34
C PRO A 162 12.61 1.50 6.47
N ILE A 163 11.88 1.00 5.47
CA ILE A 163 12.39 -0.05 4.58
C ILE A 163 13.56 0.48 3.73
N ALA A 164 13.45 1.69 3.18
CA ALA A 164 14.52 2.31 2.42
C ALA A 164 15.78 2.56 3.28
N LEU A 165 15.61 2.84 4.58
CA LEU A 165 16.72 2.97 5.53
C LEU A 165 17.40 1.62 5.77
N VAL A 166 16.64 0.57 6.03
CA VAL A 166 17.17 -0.78 6.29
C VAL A 166 17.85 -1.38 5.07
N CYS A 167 17.24 -1.23 3.88
CA CYS A 167 17.77 -1.78 2.64
C CYS A 167 18.94 -0.98 2.06
N ARG A 168 19.20 0.25 2.58
CA ARG A 168 20.29 1.11 2.12
C ARG A 168 21.65 0.40 2.28
N ARG A 169 22.47 0.44 1.21
CA ARG A 169 23.84 -0.03 1.24
C ARG A 169 24.75 0.95 0.51
N LYS A 170 25.80 1.43 1.22
CA LYS A 170 26.85 2.29 0.64
C LYS A 170 27.93 1.40 0.02
N GLY A 171 28.49 1.79 -1.12
CA GLY A 171 29.68 1.16 -1.68
C GLY A 171 30.88 1.40 -0.74
N ASN A 172 31.67 0.34 -0.52
CA ASN A 172 32.93 0.46 0.23
C ASN A 172 33.95 1.18 -0.67
N THR A 173 34.36 2.36 -0.29
CA THR A 173 35.33 3.20 -1.01
C THR A 173 36.76 2.61 -0.98
N GLN A 174 36.97 1.48 -0.28
CA GLN A 174 38.32 0.89 -0.13
C GLN A 174 38.86 0.15 -1.35
N ASN A 175 38.02 -0.18 -2.34
CA ASN A 175 38.49 -0.89 -3.53
C ASN A 175 38.87 0.01 -4.74
N ALA A 176 38.59 1.31 -4.65
CA ALA A 176 38.97 2.25 -5.72
C ALA A 176 40.47 2.56 -5.76
N GLY A 177 41.20 2.31 -4.69
CA GLY A 177 42.63 2.56 -4.60
C GLY A 177 43.55 1.42 -5.08
N LYS A 178 43.02 0.22 -5.36
CA LYS A 178 43.80 -0.96 -5.75
C LYS A 178 43.87 -1.22 -7.27
N ILE A 179 43.20 -0.42 -8.07
CA ILE A 179 43.20 -0.58 -9.55
C ILE A 179 44.21 0.36 -10.23
N ASN A 180 44.81 1.33 -9.49
CA ASN A 180 45.79 2.29 -9.99
C ASN A 180 47.18 2.14 -9.32
N ALA A 181 47.53 0.94 -8.86
CA ALA A 181 48.87 0.64 -8.36
C ALA A 181 49.50 -0.48 -9.21
#